data_b8f3c67bcac8e048449292f14ff2f244
#
_entry.id   b8f3c67bcac8e048449292f14ff2f244
#
_cell.length_a   1.000
_cell.length_b   1.000
_cell.length_c   1.000
_cell.angle_alpha   90.00
_cell.angle_beta   90.00
_cell.angle_gamma   90.00
#
_symmetry.space_group_name_H-M   'P 1'
#
loop_
_entity.id
_entity.type
_entity.pdbx_description
1 polymer ?
#
loop_
_entity_poly.entity_id
_entity_poly.type
_entity_poly.pdbx_seq_one_letter_code
_entity_poly.pdbx_strand_id
1 'polypeptide(L)'
;VEYSETPQLLSDFVDSIEYIRLSDQPLIPDTRKVRLSEDVQGNLYLDFNEIYKYTPRGKYLKSLFKQGQGPGEIHALFIPGIYNKAENYVLVKNHNAPYNKYTLEGNFIKTVDAQIDSTNIEVLTYWKNYEIFRYEKDIILQKGEAANLDSAYFCQVKDKTGKIIYRLPNHHFDIKATSPGRGTIVLLGGVIDYGEINRNLFWIRPNYVDTVYSTSDWTDVRPYYIIQRNNRAADYAWSVRMKVGDITREDAEREQLCNVYALKSGLLFNYLFNPKQQGAGFCPANGKSKTISRLFKNDIDSYCPSIDLWQAIAYKTLYQKEDYLYLLIDAFKFFEEGAKSPFPDLTEESNPVLVKLKLK
;
A
#
# COMPACT_ATOMS: atom_id res chain seq x y z
N VAL A 1 -5.21 -21.91 5.53
CA VAL A 1 -5.04 -21.53 4.11
C VAL A 1 -4.08 -22.51 3.47
N GLU A 2 -4.36 -22.95 2.25
CA GLU A 2 -3.54 -23.89 1.48
C GLU A 2 -3.10 -23.20 0.18
N TYR A 3 -1.90 -23.49 -0.30
CA TYR A 3 -1.46 -23.04 -1.60
C TYR A 3 -2.10 -23.91 -2.70
N SER A 4 -2.66 -23.28 -3.72
CA SER A 4 -3.27 -23.94 -4.87
C SER A 4 -2.66 -23.42 -6.18
N GLU A 5 -2.32 -24.32 -7.07
CA GLU A 5 -1.94 -23.97 -8.44
C GLU A 5 -3.18 -23.56 -9.27
N THR A 6 -4.36 -24.01 -8.85
CA THR A 6 -5.62 -23.61 -9.49
C THR A 6 -5.93 -22.15 -9.11
N PRO A 7 -6.10 -21.25 -10.09
CA PRO A 7 -6.45 -19.87 -9.84
C PRO A 7 -7.78 -19.73 -9.09
N GLN A 8 -7.88 -18.76 -8.19
CA GLN A 8 -9.15 -18.33 -7.61
C GLN A 8 -9.93 -17.53 -8.65
N LEU A 9 -11.24 -17.38 -8.45
CA LEU A 9 -12.09 -16.65 -9.37
C LEU A 9 -12.17 -15.17 -8.98
N LEU A 10 -12.08 -14.27 -9.95
CA LEU A 10 -12.33 -12.85 -9.71
C LEU A 10 -13.77 -12.59 -9.30
N SER A 11 -14.71 -13.33 -9.85
CA SER A 11 -16.13 -13.22 -9.51
C SER A 11 -16.47 -13.49 -8.06
N ASP A 12 -15.55 -14.05 -7.26
CA ASP A 12 -15.77 -14.20 -5.82
C ASP A 12 -15.97 -12.87 -5.10
N PHE A 13 -15.34 -11.79 -5.58
CA PHE A 13 -15.40 -10.47 -4.95
C PHE A 13 -15.52 -9.29 -5.92
N VAL A 14 -15.40 -9.51 -7.22
CA VAL A 14 -15.53 -8.51 -8.28
C VAL A 14 -16.87 -8.68 -8.99
N ASP A 15 -17.59 -7.58 -9.21
CA ASP A 15 -18.85 -7.50 -9.93
C ASP A 15 -18.63 -7.28 -11.43
N SER A 16 -17.76 -6.33 -11.78
CA SER A 16 -17.48 -5.96 -13.17
C SER A 16 -16.08 -5.37 -13.33
N ILE A 17 -15.59 -5.35 -14.57
CA ILE A 17 -14.26 -4.84 -14.93
C ILE A 17 -14.41 -3.73 -15.96
N GLU A 18 -13.72 -2.62 -15.74
CA GLU A 18 -13.57 -1.53 -16.69
C GLU A 18 -12.10 -1.43 -17.09
N TYR A 19 -11.84 -1.27 -18.39
CA TYR A 19 -10.49 -1.11 -18.95
C TYR A 19 -10.32 0.31 -19.43
N ILE A 20 -9.20 0.93 -19.07
CA ILE A 20 -8.86 2.29 -19.44
C ILE A 20 -7.52 2.27 -20.17
N ARG A 21 -7.52 2.63 -21.46
CA ARG A 21 -6.30 2.76 -22.24
C ARG A 21 -5.55 4.01 -21.81
N LEU A 22 -4.30 3.83 -21.39
CA LEU A 22 -3.40 4.94 -21.13
C LEU A 22 -2.76 5.41 -22.45
N SER A 23 -2.49 6.71 -22.56
CA SER A 23 -1.69 7.25 -23.67
C SER A 23 -0.34 6.55 -23.73
N ASP A 24 0.20 6.29 -24.94
CA ASP A 24 1.49 5.58 -25.11
C ASP A 24 2.70 6.44 -24.72
N GLN A 25 2.50 7.71 -24.41
CA GLN A 25 3.52 8.60 -23.83
C GLN A 25 2.98 9.26 -22.56
N PRO A 26 3.79 9.43 -21.50
CA PRO A 26 5.16 8.89 -21.38
C PRO A 26 5.17 7.36 -21.22
N LEU A 27 6.27 6.71 -21.57
CA LEU A 27 6.41 5.26 -21.46
C LEU A 27 6.45 4.83 -19.97
N ILE A 28 5.65 3.83 -19.63
CA ILE A 28 5.60 3.19 -18.31
C ILE A 28 6.36 1.86 -18.39
N PRO A 29 7.61 1.78 -17.92
CA PRO A 29 8.47 0.63 -18.19
C PRO A 29 8.25 -0.58 -17.29
N ASP A 30 7.63 -0.39 -16.11
CA ASP A 30 7.49 -1.46 -15.12
C ASP A 30 6.30 -1.18 -14.20
N THR A 31 5.22 -1.93 -14.39
CA THR A 31 3.97 -1.80 -13.60
C THR A 31 4.18 -2.04 -12.09
N ARG A 32 5.21 -2.82 -11.71
CA ARG A 32 5.53 -3.12 -10.30
C ARG A 32 6.04 -1.91 -9.52
N LYS A 33 6.49 -0.87 -10.21
CA LYS A 33 7.02 0.35 -9.59
C LYS A 33 6.03 1.50 -9.57
N VAL A 34 4.90 1.36 -10.26
CA VAL A 34 3.91 2.42 -10.37
C VAL A 34 3.00 2.45 -9.16
N ARG A 35 2.84 3.61 -8.55
CA ARG A 35 1.78 3.86 -7.58
C ARG A 35 0.69 4.68 -8.22
N LEU A 36 -0.54 4.32 -7.90
CA LEU A 36 -1.73 5.00 -8.39
C LEU A 36 -2.30 5.90 -7.30
N SER A 37 -2.78 7.06 -7.70
CA SER A 37 -3.63 7.93 -6.90
C SER A 37 -4.65 8.62 -7.80
N GLU A 38 -5.67 9.23 -7.21
CA GLU A 38 -6.73 9.93 -7.96
C GLU A 38 -7.14 11.19 -7.19
N ASP A 39 -7.39 12.30 -7.89
CA ASP A 39 -7.93 13.52 -7.28
C ASP A 39 -9.47 13.48 -7.17
N VAL A 40 -10.03 14.57 -6.65
CA VAL A 40 -11.49 14.70 -6.47
C VAL A 40 -12.26 14.84 -7.81
N GLN A 41 -11.57 15.18 -8.90
CA GLN A 41 -12.12 15.26 -10.26
C GLN A 41 -12.00 13.93 -11.02
N GLY A 42 -11.34 12.93 -10.42
CA GLY A 42 -11.09 11.63 -11.05
C GLY A 42 -9.85 11.60 -11.94
N ASN A 43 -9.02 12.66 -11.97
CA ASN A 43 -7.75 12.60 -12.67
C ASN A 43 -6.83 11.61 -11.96
N LEU A 44 -6.12 10.82 -12.76
CA LEU A 44 -5.22 9.79 -12.28
C LEU A 44 -3.80 10.33 -12.16
N TYR A 45 -3.10 9.90 -11.14
CA TYR A 45 -1.68 10.18 -10.92
C TYR A 45 -0.93 8.87 -10.86
N LEU A 46 0.08 8.73 -11.70
CA LEU A 46 0.95 7.57 -11.79
C LEU A 46 2.35 7.98 -11.34
N ASP A 47 2.78 7.42 -10.23
CA ASP A 47 4.08 7.72 -9.60
C ASP A 47 5.06 6.59 -9.90
N PHE A 48 6.14 6.88 -10.63
CA PHE A 48 7.25 5.92 -10.83
C PHE A 48 8.62 6.61 -10.88
N ASN A 49 9.00 7.31 -11.95
CA ASN A 49 10.21 8.16 -11.99
C ASN A 49 9.88 9.61 -11.71
N GLU A 50 8.68 9.99 -12.08
CA GLU A 50 8.04 11.29 -11.87
C GLU A 50 6.58 11.03 -11.46
N ILE A 51 5.82 12.10 -11.25
CA ILE A 51 4.37 12.01 -11.07
C ILE A 51 3.70 12.50 -12.35
N TYR A 52 3.03 11.59 -13.04
CA TYR A 52 2.35 11.88 -14.30
C TYR A 52 0.84 11.97 -14.07
N LYS A 53 0.25 13.07 -14.55
CA LYS A 53 -1.19 13.31 -14.48
C LYS A 53 -1.87 12.89 -15.76
N TYR A 54 -2.96 12.13 -15.62
CA TYR A 54 -3.83 11.68 -16.69
C TYR A 54 -5.28 12.08 -16.42
N THR A 55 -6.08 12.21 -17.49
CA THR A 55 -7.54 12.32 -17.34
C THR A 55 -8.14 11.01 -16.80
N PRO A 56 -9.41 11.03 -16.33
CA PRO A 56 -10.11 9.79 -15.94
C PRO A 56 -10.20 8.74 -17.06
N ARG A 57 -10.03 9.15 -18.32
CA ARG A 57 -10.04 8.28 -19.50
C ARG A 57 -8.65 7.87 -19.99
N GLY A 58 -7.60 8.08 -19.19
CA GLY A 58 -6.25 7.64 -19.50
C GLY A 58 -5.45 8.53 -20.46
N LYS A 59 -5.96 9.71 -20.86
CA LYS A 59 -5.21 10.65 -21.68
C LYS A 59 -4.18 11.37 -20.82
N TYR A 60 -2.90 11.32 -21.22
CA TYR A 60 -1.83 12.07 -20.57
C TYR A 60 -2.07 13.58 -20.63
N LEU A 61 -1.83 14.24 -19.52
CA LEU A 61 -1.94 15.69 -19.42
C LEU A 61 -0.57 16.35 -19.26
N LYS A 62 0.19 15.94 -18.24
CA LYS A 62 1.51 16.52 -17.92
C LYS A 62 2.23 15.75 -16.83
N SER A 63 3.54 16.04 -16.66
CA SER A 63 4.29 15.77 -15.43
C SER A 63 4.02 16.89 -14.40
N LEU A 64 3.98 16.54 -13.10
CA LEU A 64 3.71 17.52 -12.03
C LEU A 64 4.92 18.38 -11.67
N PHE A 65 6.14 17.92 -11.95
CA PHE A 65 7.34 18.68 -11.65
C PHE A 65 8.40 18.47 -12.73
N LYS A 66 9.40 19.33 -12.71
CA LYS A 66 10.58 19.17 -13.57
C LYS A 66 11.64 18.37 -12.83
N GLN A 67 12.29 17.47 -13.55
CA GLN A 67 13.47 16.77 -13.07
C GLN A 67 14.68 17.71 -13.14
N GLY A 68 15.44 17.81 -12.03
CA GLY A 68 16.59 18.68 -11.94
C GLY A 68 17.07 18.92 -10.52
N GLN A 69 17.96 19.90 -10.33
CA GLN A 69 18.56 20.26 -9.04
C GLN A 69 18.25 21.70 -8.62
N GLY A 70 17.43 22.39 -9.37
CA GLY A 70 17.01 23.76 -9.06
C GLY A 70 15.95 23.85 -7.96
N PRO A 71 15.66 25.06 -7.48
CA PRO A 71 14.58 25.28 -6.51
C PRO A 71 13.24 24.76 -7.04
N GLY A 72 12.60 23.88 -6.28
CA GLY A 72 11.33 23.26 -6.71
C GLY A 72 11.46 22.20 -7.82
N GLU A 73 12.68 21.76 -8.14
CA GLU A 73 12.90 20.60 -9.02
C GLU A 73 13.14 19.33 -8.16
N ILE A 74 12.88 18.16 -8.73
CA ILE A 74 13.09 16.86 -8.10
C ILE A 74 14.21 16.14 -8.83
N HIS A 75 15.26 15.74 -8.13
CA HIS A 75 16.34 14.98 -8.73
C HIS A 75 15.94 13.57 -9.10
N ALA A 76 15.25 12.89 -8.19
CA ALA A 76 14.64 11.57 -8.41
C ALA A 76 13.49 11.37 -7.42
N LEU A 77 12.39 10.79 -7.90
CA LEU A 77 11.29 10.36 -7.04
C LEU A 77 11.71 9.08 -6.30
N PHE A 78 11.96 9.21 -5.00
CA PHE A 78 12.47 8.10 -4.19
C PHE A 78 11.36 7.28 -3.54
N ILE A 79 10.29 7.98 -3.16
CA ILE A 79 9.07 7.38 -2.63
C ILE A 79 7.87 8.00 -3.35
N PRO A 80 6.76 7.27 -3.45
CA PRO A 80 5.54 7.80 -4.02
C PRO A 80 5.11 9.11 -3.36
N GLY A 81 4.45 9.96 -4.11
CA GLY A 81 3.87 11.19 -3.59
C GLY A 81 2.82 10.92 -2.50
N ILE A 82 2.77 11.79 -1.51
CA ILE A 82 1.77 11.74 -0.44
C ILE A 82 0.71 12.79 -0.74
N TYR A 83 -0.47 12.34 -1.14
CA TYR A 83 -1.53 13.21 -1.68
C TYR A 83 -2.48 13.69 -0.58
N ASN A 84 -2.60 15.02 -0.44
CA ASN A 84 -3.70 15.65 0.30
C ASN A 84 -4.76 16.15 -0.68
N LYS A 85 -5.75 15.30 -0.93
CA LYS A 85 -6.83 15.59 -1.88
C LYS A 85 -7.77 16.69 -1.38
N ALA A 86 -7.93 16.83 -0.06
CA ALA A 86 -8.78 17.84 0.55
C ALA A 86 -8.24 19.26 0.37
N GLU A 87 -6.90 19.41 0.42
CA GLU A 87 -6.23 20.70 0.26
C GLU A 87 -5.53 20.86 -1.10
N ASN A 88 -5.76 19.93 -2.03
CA ASN A 88 -5.27 19.98 -3.41
C ASN A 88 -3.74 20.10 -3.55
N TYR A 89 -2.99 19.28 -2.81
CA TYR A 89 -1.53 19.23 -2.92
C TYR A 89 -0.95 17.83 -2.79
N VAL A 90 0.32 17.69 -3.18
CA VAL A 90 1.12 16.49 -2.99
C VAL A 90 2.45 16.86 -2.33
N LEU A 91 2.89 16.02 -1.39
CA LEU A 91 4.26 16.05 -0.84
C LEU A 91 5.12 15.06 -1.60
N VAL A 92 6.27 15.51 -2.06
CA VAL A 92 7.24 14.71 -2.82
C VAL A 92 8.58 14.75 -2.10
N LYS A 93 9.12 13.58 -1.73
CA LYS A 93 10.42 13.46 -1.06
C LYS A 93 11.53 13.37 -2.10
N ASN A 94 12.40 14.33 -2.11
CA ASN A 94 13.67 14.25 -2.83
C ASN A 94 14.68 13.46 -2.00
N HIS A 95 15.63 12.79 -2.63
CA HIS A 95 16.62 11.95 -1.93
C HIS A 95 17.34 12.71 -0.81
N ASN A 96 17.31 12.20 0.44
CA ASN A 96 17.93 12.78 1.63
C ASN A 96 17.59 14.27 1.92
N ALA A 97 16.52 14.78 1.35
CA ALA A 97 16.08 16.17 1.49
C ALA A 97 14.70 16.25 2.18
N PRO A 98 14.31 17.42 2.69
CA PRO A 98 12.95 17.68 3.12
C PRO A 98 11.96 17.49 1.95
N TYR A 99 10.68 17.39 2.28
CA TYR A 99 9.63 17.24 1.26
C TYR A 99 9.42 18.57 0.52
N ASN A 100 9.21 18.47 -0.78
CA ASN A 100 8.67 19.56 -1.57
C ASN A 100 7.15 19.43 -1.67
N LYS A 101 6.45 20.53 -1.45
CA LYS A 101 5.00 20.64 -1.56
C LYS A 101 4.65 21.26 -2.91
N TYR A 102 3.80 20.56 -3.69
CA TYR A 102 3.28 21.03 -4.98
C TYR A 102 1.75 21.02 -4.95
N THR A 103 1.13 21.92 -5.70
CA THR A 103 -0.30 21.76 -6.02
C THR A 103 -0.50 20.51 -6.88
N LEU A 104 -1.72 19.97 -6.95
CA LEU A 104 -2.06 18.89 -7.89
C LEU A 104 -2.07 19.37 -9.36
N GLU A 105 -1.82 20.68 -9.57
CA GLU A 105 -1.51 21.26 -10.90
C GLU A 105 0.00 21.40 -11.14
N GLY A 106 0.86 20.90 -10.24
CA GLY A 106 2.31 20.85 -10.41
C GLY A 106 3.05 22.16 -10.09
N ASN A 107 2.40 23.14 -9.47
CA ASN A 107 3.08 24.35 -9.04
C ASN A 107 3.78 24.13 -7.71
N PHE A 108 5.08 24.42 -7.67
CA PHE A 108 5.84 24.38 -6.43
C PHE A 108 5.31 25.45 -5.44
N ILE A 109 5.04 25.03 -4.21
CA ILE A 109 4.54 25.90 -3.15
C ILE A 109 5.69 26.28 -2.21
N LYS A 110 6.32 25.28 -1.61
CA LYS A 110 7.43 25.44 -0.68
C LYS A 110 8.10 24.11 -0.34
N THR A 111 9.28 24.17 0.21
CA THR A 111 9.88 23.03 0.91
C THR A 111 9.32 22.97 2.33
N VAL A 112 9.00 21.77 2.80
CA VAL A 112 8.46 21.51 4.13
C VAL A 112 9.29 20.43 4.80
N ASP A 113 9.60 20.63 6.06
CA ASP A 113 10.11 19.57 6.89
C ASP A 113 8.92 18.75 7.38
N ALA A 114 8.75 17.56 6.78
CA ALA A 114 7.67 16.65 7.17
C ALA A 114 8.12 15.71 8.29
N GLN A 115 9.32 15.86 8.82
CA GLN A 115 9.74 15.22 10.06
C GLN A 115 9.20 16.03 11.23
N ILE A 116 8.38 15.38 12.03
CA ILE A 116 7.89 15.95 13.25
C ILE A 116 8.88 15.53 14.34
N ASP A 117 9.71 16.48 14.74
CA ASP A 117 10.71 16.36 15.79
C ASP A 117 11.80 15.28 15.56
N SER A 118 12.70 15.13 16.54
CA SER A 118 13.83 14.19 16.53
C SER A 118 13.45 12.69 16.57
N THR A 119 12.17 12.35 16.41
CA THR A 119 11.63 11.01 16.68
C THR A 119 11.49 10.10 15.45
N ASN A 120 12.01 10.48 14.28
CA ASN A 120 11.91 9.69 13.04
C ASN A 120 10.45 9.36 12.63
N ILE A 121 9.53 10.29 12.82
CA ILE A 121 8.13 10.17 12.40
C ILE A 121 7.96 10.85 11.04
N GLU A 122 7.30 10.17 10.10
CA GLU A 122 7.00 10.72 8.79
C GLU A 122 5.50 10.66 8.47
N VAL A 123 5.06 11.50 7.54
CA VAL A 123 3.69 11.45 7.02
C VAL A 123 3.51 10.14 6.26
N LEU A 124 2.51 9.35 6.66
CA LEU A 124 2.10 8.14 5.99
C LEU A 124 1.09 8.45 4.87
N THR A 125 0.05 9.22 5.20
CA THR A 125 -1.01 9.58 4.26
C THR A 125 -1.89 10.70 4.84
N TYR A 126 -2.78 11.22 4.00
CA TYR A 126 -3.87 12.12 4.38
C TYR A 126 -5.22 11.44 4.15
N TRP A 127 -6.15 11.65 5.05
CA TRP A 127 -7.52 11.22 4.87
C TRP A 127 -8.48 12.28 5.41
N LYS A 128 -9.36 12.81 4.55
CA LYS A 128 -10.16 14.00 4.86
C LYS A 128 -9.24 15.17 5.31
N ASN A 129 -9.48 15.70 6.50
CA ASN A 129 -8.70 16.77 7.12
C ASN A 129 -7.70 16.26 8.15
N TYR A 130 -7.30 15.00 8.07
CA TYR A 130 -6.40 14.35 9.02
C TYR A 130 -5.08 14.02 8.36
N GLU A 131 -4.00 14.27 9.09
CA GLU A 131 -2.65 13.83 8.75
C GLU A 131 -2.31 12.61 9.58
N ILE A 132 -1.94 11.52 8.93
CA ILE A 132 -1.59 10.25 9.56
C ILE A 132 -0.10 10.06 9.45
N PHE A 133 0.57 9.84 10.57
CA PHE A 133 2.01 9.70 10.69
C PHE A 133 2.37 8.32 11.21
N ARG A 134 3.52 7.82 10.77
CA ARG A 134 4.13 6.58 11.27
C ARG A 134 5.57 6.81 11.70
N TYR A 135 6.15 5.89 12.46
CA TYR A 135 7.58 5.84 12.64
C TYR A 135 8.27 5.35 11.35
N GLU A 136 9.29 6.08 10.89
CA GLU A 136 10.07 5.70 9.71
C GLU A 136 11.02 4.54 10.01
N LYS A 137 11.58 4.51 11.21
CA LYS A 137 12.62 3.57 11.62
C LYS A 137 12.29 2.88 12.94
N ASP A 138 12.86 1.70 13.10
CA ASP A 138 12.83 0.99 14.37
C ASP A 138 13.64 1.74 15.43
N ILE A 139 13.20 1.67 16.68
CA ILE A 139 13.98 2.20 17.81
C ILE A 139 15.06 1.19 18.19
N ILE A 140 16.30 1.65 18.26
CA ILE A 140 17.44 0.91 18.75
C ILE A 140 17.85 1.51 20.09
N LEU A 141 17.68 0.74 21.18
CA LEU A 141 18.09 1.12 22.51
C LEU A 141 19.54 0.68 22.74
N GLN A 142 20.38 1.61 23.20
CA GLN A 142 21.71 1.26 23.65
C GLN A 142 21.66 0.51 25.01
N LYS A 143 22.76 -0.15 25.37
CA LYS A 143 22.83 -0.88 26.63
C LYS A 143 22.61 0.08 27.80
N GLY A 144 21.57 -0.18 28.58
CA GLY A 144 21.21 0.62 29.77
C GLY A 144 20.16 1.72 29.49
N GLU A 145 19.77 1.95 28.24
CA GLU A 145 18.67 2.86 27.94
C GLU A 145 17.32 2.19 28.22
N ALA A 146 16.41 2.92 28.87
CA ALA A 146 15.03 2.52 29.03
C ALA A 146 14.20 3.16 27.90
N ALA A 147 13.40 2.34 27.21
CA ALA A 147 12.40 2.88 26.29
C ALA A 147 11.32 3.59 27.10
N ASN A 148 10.95 4.78 26.68
CA ASN A 148 9.77 5.45 27.22
C ASN A 148 8.52 4.77 26.67
N LEU A 149 7.94 3.88 27.46
CA LEU A 149 6.79 3.05 27.07
C LEU A 149 5.51 3.84 26.87
N ASP A 150 5.41 5.02 27.49
CA ASP A 150 4.20 5.87 27.41
C ASP A 150 3.98 6.50 26.03
N SER A 151 4.98 6.40 25.15
CA SER A 151 4.92 6.94 23.79
C SER A 151 4.88 5.88 22.68
N ALA A 152 4.76 4.60 23.03
CA ALA A 152 4.77 3.52 22.05
C ALA A 152 3.43 3.44 21.29
N TYR A 153 3.45 3.82 20.02
CA TYR A 153 2.28 3.72 19.12
C TYR A 153 2.74 3.41 17.69
N PHE A 154 1.89 2.74 16.92
CA PHE A 154 2.16 2.44 15.51
C PHE A 154 2.03 3.66 14.62
N CYS A 155 1.00 4.46 14.88
CA CYS A 155 0.79 5.71 14.17
C CYS A 155 0.14 6.76 15.07
N GLN A 156 0.26 8.02 14.68
CA GLN A 156 -0.47 9.13 15.28
C GLN A 156 -1.22 9.91 14.21
N VAL A 157 -2.30 10.55 14.63
CA VAL A 157 -3.17 11.32 13.76
C VAL A 157 -3.29 12.74 14.28
N LYS A 158 -3.08 13.70 13.39
CA LYS A 158 -3.30 15.13 13.66
C LYS A 158 -4.51 15.63 12.88
N ASP A 159 -5.24 16.54 13.50
CA ASP A 159 -6.27 17.31 12.82
C ASP A 159 -5.68 18.48 12.01
N LYS A 160 -6.52 19.22 11.30
CA LYS A 160 -6.13 20.42 10.52
C LYS A 160 -5.46 21.54 11.33
N THR A 161 -5.57 21.52 12.66
CA THR A 161 -4.92 22.50 13.55
C THR A 161 -3.54 22.05 13.98
N GLY A 162 -3.12 20.84 13.61
CA GLY A 162 -1.87 20.21 14.01
C GLY A 162 -1.95 19.53 15.38
N LYS A 163 -3.13 19.50 16.01
CA LYS A 163 -3.32 18.83 17.30
C LYS A 163 -3.39 17.32 17.10
N ILE A 164 -2.64 16.56 17.90
CA ILE A 164 -2.74 15.11 17.95
C ILE A 164 -4.09 14.74 18.59
N ILE A 165 -4.92 14.03 17.84
CA ILE A 165 -6.27 13.61 18.26
C ILE A 165 -6.36 12.11 18.52
N TYR A 166 -5.47 11.32 17.93
CA TYR A 166 -5.43 9.88 18.12
C TYR A 166 -4.02 9.32 18.02
N ARG A 167 -3.76 8.25 18.75
CA ARG A 167 -2.58 7.41 18.63
C ARG A 167 -3.01 5.94 18.64
N LEU A 168 -2.64 5.18 17.63
CA LEU A 168 -2.87 3.74 17.61
C LEU A 168 -1.82 3.06 18.49
N PRO A 169 -2.19 2.52 19.66
CA PRO A 169 -1.23 2.00 20.61
C PRO A 169 -0.52 0.75 20.06
N ASN A 170 0.76 0.61 20.38
CA ASN A 170 1.51 -0.61 20.13
C ASN A 170 1.52 -1.48 21.38
N HIS A 171 0.56 -2.38 21.49
CA HIS A 171 0.44 -3.32 22.62
C HIS A 171 1.55 -4.39 22.67
N HIS A 172 2.43 -4.43 21.67
CA HIS A 172 3.54 -5.37 21.59
C HIS A 172 4.89 -4.69 21.88
N PHE A 173 4.89 -3.48 22.42
CA PHE A 173 6.11 -2.70 22.64
C PHE A 173 7.06 -3.32 23.67
N ASP A 174 6.58 -4.19 24.53
CA ASP A 174 7.36 -4.98 25.50
C ASP A 174 8.16 -6.09 24.81
N ILE A 175 7.80 -6.49 23.59
CA ILE A 175 8.53 -7.49 22.82
C ILE A 175 9.79 -6.87 22.26
N LYS A 176 10.93 -7.35 22.71
CA LYS A 176 12.27 -6.85 22.37
C LYS A 176 13.15 -8.00 21.95
N ALA A 177 14.11 -7.71 21.09
CA ALA A 177 15.21 -8.63 20.80
C ALA A 177 16.55 -7.88 20.88
N THR A 178 17.58 -8.54 21.39
CA THR A 178 18.91 -7.97 21.53
C THR A 178 19.88 -8.64 20.57
N SER A 179 20.59 -7.83 19.80
CA SER A 179 21.67 -8.32 18.93
C SER A 179 23.02 -7.94 19.51
N PRO A 180 24.00 -8.86 19.56
CA PRO A 180 25.35 -8.52 19.93
C PRO A 180 25.89 -7.40 19.04
N GLY A 181 26.34 -6.30 19.66
CA GLY A 181 26.90 -5.14 18.95
C GLY A 181 25.88 -4.16 18.33
N ARG A 182 24.58 -4.45 18.37
CA ARG A 182 23.54 -3.55 17.83
C ARG A 182 22.59 -2.98 18.88
N GLY A 183 22.64 -3.47 20.12
CA GLY A 183 21.70 -3.06 21.16
C GLY A 183 20.36 -3.80 21.12
N THR A 184 19.39 -3.29 21.85
CA THR A 184 18.03 -3.83 21.90
C THR A 184 17.16 -3.15 20.85
N ILE A 185 16.52 -3.92 20.00
CA ILE A 185 15.62 -3.42 18.93
C ILE A 185 14.17 -3.54 19.39
N VAL A 186 13.43 -2.48 19.20
CA VAL A 186 11.98 -2.42 19.32
C VAL A 186 11.42 -2.00 17.97
N LEU A 187 10.51 -2.78 17.40
CA LEU A 187 9.88 -2.44 16.13
C LEU A 187 8.79 -1.38 16.36
N LEU A 188 9.06 -0.16 15.93
CA LEU A 188 8.04 0.87 15.78
C LEU A 188 7.85 1.23 14.31
N GLY A 189 8.97 1.29 13.57
CA GLY A 189 8.98 1.47 12.13
C GLY A 189 8.50 0.19 11.44
N GLY A 190 7.26 0.15 11.05
CA GLY A 190 6.68 -1.01 10.39
C GLY A 190 5.95 -0.63 9.12
N VAL A 191 5.76 -1.60 8.26
CA VAL A 191 4.82 -1.46 7.16
C VAL A 191 3.43 -1.39 7.76
N ILE A 192 2.70 -0.35 7.40
CA ILE A 192 1.28 -0.17 7.76
C ILE A 192 0.49 -0.29 6.47
N ASP A 193 -0.51 -1.18 6.48
CA ASP A 193 -1.50 -1.25 5.43
C ASP A 193 -2.65 -0.31 5.80
N TYR A 194 -3.15 0.42 4.82
CA TYR A 194 -4.24 1.37 5.03
C TYR A 194 -4.99 1.63 3.73
N GLY A 195 -6.19 2.15 3.84
CA GLY A 195 -7.01 2.52 2.70
C GLY A 195 -8.40 3.02 3.09
N GLU A 196 -9.22 3.25 2.08
CA GLU A 196 -10.60 3.69 2.22
C GLU A 196 -11.54 2.56 1.83
N ILE A 197 -12.42 2.11 2.76
CA ILE A 197 -13.50 1.18 2.43
C ILE A 197 -14.59 1.92 1.65
N ASN A 198 -14.84 3.17 2.04
CA ASN A 198 -15.70 4.13 1.36
C ASN A 198 -15.32 5.54 1.80
N ARG A 199 -15.96 6.59 1.24
CA ARG A 199 -15.68 8.00 1.56
C ARG A 199 -15.69 8.34 3.05
N ASN A 200 -16.40 7.56 3.85
CA ASN A 200 -16.59 7.83 5.28
C ASN A 200 -15.88 6.86 6.20
N LEU A 201 -15.27 5.81 5.67
CA LEU A 201 -14.65 4.77 6.49
C LEU A 201 -13.23 4.49 6.00
N PHE A 202 -12.27 4.82 6.84
CA PHE A 202 -10.85 4.53 6.68
C PHE A 202 -10.47 3.28 7.47
N TRP A 203 -9.54 2.50 6.96
CA TRP A 203 -9.00 1.36 7.68
C TRP A 203 -7.48 1.42 7.77
N ILE A 204 -6.93 0.81 8.82
CA ILE A 204 -5.50 0.74 9.08
C ILE A 204 -5.14 -0.58 9.77
N ARG A 205 -4.02 -1.17 9.38
CA ARG A 205 -3.45 -2.37 9.98
C ARG A 205 -1.93 -2.27 10.06
N PRO A 206 -1.34 -2.22 11.26
CA PRO A 206 0.10 -2.44 11.41
C PRO A 206 0.46 -3.86 11.00
N ASN A 207 1.62 -4.03 10.37
CA ASN A 207 2.08 -5.36 9.96
C ASN A 207 2.29 -6.28 11.18
N TYR A 208 2.06 -7.57 11.01
CA TYR A 208 2.08 -8.59 12.07
C TYR A 208 1.02 -8.43 13.18
N VAL A 209 0.13 -7.46 13.06
CA VAL A 209 -1.05 -7.32 13.94
C VAL A 209 -2.25 -7.99 13.29
N ASP A 210 -3.02 -8.74 14.10
CA ASP A 210 -4.16 -9.52 13.62
C ASP A 210 -5.44 -8.72 13.47
N THR A 211 -5.43 -7.46 13.88
CA THR A 211 -6.60 -6.60 13.81
C THR A 211 -6.45 -5.57 12.72
N VAL A 212 -7.43 -5.52 11.83
CA VAL A 212 -7.70 -4.38 10.95
C VAL A 212 -8.63 -3.45 11.69
N TYR A 213 -8.20 -2.23 11.92
CA TYR A 213 -9.01 -1.20 12.57
C TYR A 213 -9.72 -0.33 11.53
N SER A 214 -10.87 0.22 11.88
CA SER A 214 -11.55 1.22 11.06
C SER A 214 -12.04 2.39 11.87
N THR A 215 -12.22 3.52 11.20
CA THR A 215 -12.72 4.76 11.81
C THR A 215 -13.42 5.64 10.79
N SER A 216 -14.38 6.43 11.26
CA SER A 216 -15.04 7.46 10.45
C SER A 216 -14.47 8.88 10.69
N ASP A 217 -13.83 9.13 11.83
CA ASP A 217 -13.41 10.47 12.26
C ASP A 217 -12.31 10.49 13.34
N TRP A 218 -11.70 9.32 13.64
CA TRP A 218 -10.68 9.11 14.68
C TRP A 218 -11.12 9.30 16.14
N THR A 219 -12.38 9.62 16.40
CA THR A 219 -12.91 9.66 17.79
C THR A 219 -13.27 8.26 18.27
N ASP A 220 -13.58 7.36 17.33
CA ASP A 220 -13.95 5.98 17.58
C ASP A 220 -13.23 5.07 16.57
N VAL A 221 -12.20 4.40 17.05
CA VAL A 221 -11.41 3.43 16.27
C VAL A 221 -11.75 2.03 16.76
N ARG A 222 -12.32 1.21 15.86
CA ARG A 222 -12.84 -0.12 16.21
C ARG A 222 -12.19 -1.21 15.38
N PRO A 223 -12.10 -2.45 15.88
CA PRO A 223 -11.83 -3.62 15.07
C PRO A 223 -12.87 -3.72 13.94
N TYR A 224 -12.38 -3.84 12.70
CA TYR A 224 -13.20 -4.07 11.52
C TYR A 224 -13.13 -5.53 11.10
N TYR A 225 -11.90 -6.08 11.05
CA TYR A 225 -11.64 -7.49 10.89
C TYR A 225 -10.66 -7.97 11.95
N ILE A 226 -10.88 -9.18 12.46
CA ILE A 226 -9.94 -9.91 13.31
C ILE A 226 -9.50 -11.13 12.53
N ILE A 227 -8.19 -11.21 12.24
CA ILE A 227 -7.58 -12.26 11.42
C ILE A 227 -7.17 -13.39 12.34
N GLN A 228 -7.82 -14.55 12.20
CA GLN A 228 -7.41 -15.76 12.90
C GLN A 228 -6.36 -16.48 12.07
N ARG A 229 -5.12 -16.49 12.56
CA ARG A 229 -4.00 -17.20 11.94
C ARG A 229 -3.78 -18.54 12.66
N ASN A 230 -3.12 -19.47 11.97
CA ASN A 230 -2.67 -20.71 12.60
C ASN A 230 -1.43 -20.48 13.48
N ASN A 231 -1.01 -21.48 14.23
CA ASN A 231 0.16 -21.42 15.12
C ASN A 231 1.50 -21.36 14.38
N ARG A 232 1.52 -21.56 13.06
CA ARG A 232 2.72 -21.45 12.20
C ARG A 232 2.91 -20.05 11.65
N ALA A 233 1.94 -19.16 11.81
CA ALA A 233 2.02 -17.82 11.28
C ALA A 233 3.07 -16.98 12.02
N ALA A 234 3.81 -16.20 11.25
CA ALA A 234 4.73 -15.20 11.77
C ALA A 234 3.96 -14.11 12.53
N ASP A 235 4.38 -13.85 13.75
CA ASP A 235 3.81 -12.85 14.64
C ASP A 235 4.75 -11.65 14.83
N TYR A 236 4.36 -10.72 15.68
CA TYR A 236 5.18 -9.55 15.99
C TYR A 236 6.52 -9.94 16.65
N ALA A 237 6.51 -10.91 17.55
CA ALA A 237 7.74 -11.40 18.21
C ALA A 237 8.71 -12.03 17.20
N TRP A 238 8.20 -12.79 16.25
CA TRP A 238 8.99 -13.29 15.13
C TRP A 238 9.63 -12.16 14.33
N SER A 239 8.88 -11.10 14.03
CA SER A 239 9.39 -9.97 13.24
C SER A 239 10.53 -9.24 13.96
N VAL A 240 10.45 -9.13 15.28
CA VAL A 240 11.53 -8.54 16.10
C VAL A 240 12.80 -9.41 16.06
N ARG A 241 12.67 -10.75 16.25
CA ARG A 241 13.81 -11.68 16.14
C ARG A 241 14.47 -11.65 14.76
N MET A 242 13.66 -11.62 13.69
CA MET A 242 14.17 -11.51 12.32
C MET A 242 15.07 -10.30 12.11
N LYS A 243 14.72 -9.15 12.69
CA LYS A 243 15.49 -7.90 12.56
C LYS A 243 16.88 -7.99 13.22
N VAL A 244 17.03 -8.76 14.27
CA VAL A 244 18.33 -8.95 14.94
C VAL A 244 19.12 -10.15 14.41
N GLY A 245 18.54 -10.94 13.51
CA GLY A 245 19.15 -12.17 13.01
C GLY A 245 19.09 -13.34 14.00
N ASP A 246 18.27 -13.25 15.03
CA ASP A 246 18.03 -14.31 16.02
C ASP A 246 16.86 -15.19 15.54
N ILE A 247 17.14 -15.98 14.51
CA ILE A 247 16.16 -16.86 13.87
C ILE A 247 16.56 -18.33 14.05
N THR A 248 15.59 -19.13 14.43
CA THR A 248 15.71 -20.58 14.46
C THR A 248 15.36 -21.17 13.08
N ARG A 249 15.63 -22.47 12.89
CA ARG A 249 15.16 -23.20 11.71
C ARG A 249 13.63 -23.18 11.61
N GLU A 250 12.94 -23.29 12.73
CA GLU A 250 11.49 -23.21 12.80
C GLU A 250 10.98 -21.81 12.38
N ASP A 251 11.66 -20.75 12.79
CA ASP A 251 11.31 -19.37 12.38
C ASP A 251 11.43 -19.16 10.87
N ALA A 252 12.36 -19.85 10.21
CA ALA A 252 12.53 -19.77 8.75
C ALA A 252 11.40 -20.46 7.97
N GLU A 253 10.65 -21.34 8.62
CA GLU A 253 9.50 -22.07 8.04
C GLU A 253 8.15 -21.41 8.37
N ARG A 254 8.15 -20.26 9.07
CA ARG A 254 6.90 -19.58 9.43
C ARG A 254 6.22 -18.95 8.23
N GLU A 255 4.91 -19.08 8.22
CA GLU A 255 4.02 -18.52 7.22
C GLU A 255 3.78 -17.03 7.49
N GLN A 256 3.75 -16.21 6.44
CA GLN A 256 3.62 -14.77 6.59
C GLN A 256 2.38 -14.23 5.87
N LEU A 257 1.51 -13.57 6.63
CA LEU A 257 0.51 -12.66 6.09
C LEU A 257 1.19 -11.30 5.90
N CYS A 258 1.52 -10.96 4.65
CA CYS A 258 2.32 -9.76 4.35
C CYS A 258 1.47 -8.49 4.32
N ASN A 259 0.70 -8.30 3.26
CA ASN A 259 -0.15 -7.11 3.10
C ASN A 259 -1.62 -7.51 3.01
N VAL A 260 -2.50 -6.61 3.39
CA VAL A 260 -3.95 -6.79 3.27
C VAL A 260 -4.61 -5.56 2.64
N TYR A 261 -5.79 -5.78 2.06
CA TYR A 261 -6.73 -4.75 1.62
C TYR A 261 -8.09 -5.08 2.24
N ALA A 262 -8.57 -4.21 3.11
CA ALA A 262 -9.89 -4.39 3.71
C ALA A 262 -10.95 -3.86 2.74
N LEU A 263 -11.83 -4.76 2.32
CA LEU A 263 -12.94 -4.50 1.44
C LEU A 263 -14.25 -4.60 2.24
N LYS A 264 -15.32 -4.09 1.71
CA LYS A 264 -16.67 -4.24 2.29
C LYS A 264 -17.11 -5.70 2.31
N SER A 265 -16.78 -6.44 1.26
CA SER A 265 -17.13 -7.85 1.07
C SER A 265 -16.17 -8.82 1.77
N GLY A 266 -15.01 -8.36 2.27
CA GLY A 266 -14.02 -9.23 2.90
C GLY A 266 -12.60 -8.66 2.90
N LEU A 267 -11.63 -9.55 2.99
CA LEU A 267 -10.22 -9.23 3.06
C LEU A 267 -9.48 -9.83 1.85
N LEU A 268 -8.88 -8.99 1.04
CA LEU A 268 -7.93 -9.41 0.02
C LEU A 268 -6.51 -9.32 0.63
N PHE A 269 -5.68 -10.34 0.44
CA PHE A 269 -4.38 -10.41 1.11
C PHE A 269 -3.34 -11.16 0.28
N ASN A 270 -2.07 -10.94 0.57
CA ASN A 270 -1.00 -11.81 0.10
C ASN A 270 -0.36 -12.59 1.24
N TYR A 271 0.06 -13.80 0.91
CA TYR A 271 0.55 -14.77 1.86
C TYR A 271 1.80 -15.48 1.33
N LEU A 272 2.74 -15.75 2.21
CA LEU A 272 3.97 -16.45 1.92
C LEU A 272 4.05 -17.67 2.85
N PHE A 273 3.96 -18.87 2.28
CA PHE A 273 4.21 -20.13 3.00
C PHE A 273 5.71 -20.41 3.13
N ASN A 274 6.41 -20.22 2.01
CA ASN A 274 7.84 -20.35 1.90
C ASN A 274 8.29 -19.61 0.63
N PRO A 275 9.59 -19.40 0.38
CA PRO A 275 10.05 -18.63 -0.78
C PRO A 275 9.55 -19.11 -2.16
N LYS A 276 9.08 -20.36 -2.26
CA LYS A 276 8.58 -20.94 -3.52
C LYS A 276 7.05 -20.92 -3.62
N GLN A 277 6.35 -20.86 -2.49
CA GLN A 277 4.89 -20.91 -2.41
C GLN A 277 4.36 -19.61 -1.82
N GLN A 278 4.00 -18.70 -2.70
CA GLN A 278 3.46 -17.39 -2.37
C GLN A 278 2.27 -17.09 -3.28
N GLY A 279 1.28 -16.41 -2.75
CA GLY A 279 0.07 -16.10 -3.49
C GLY A 279 -0.78 -15.04 -2.81
N ALA A 280 -1.87 -14.71 -3.45
CA ALA A 280 -2.92 -13.88 -2.89
C ALA A 280 -4.18 -14.71 -2.65
N GLY A 281 -5.02 -14.25 -1.74
CA GLY A 281 -6.30 -14.87 -1.42
C GLY A 281 -7.36 -13.85 -1.09
N PHE A 282 -8.60 -14.24 -1.27
CA PHE A 282 -9.74 -13.50 -0.80
C PHE A 282 -10.44 -14.27 0.33
N CYS A 283 -10.73 -13.57 1.42
CA CYS A 283 -11.49 -14.08 2.56
C CYS A 283 -12.79 -13.28 2.67
N PRO A 284 -13.97 -13.86 2.40
CA PRO A 284 -15.24 -13.18 2.61
C PRO A 284 -15.42 -12.71 4.05
N ALA A 285 -16.15 -11.62 4.27
CA ALA A 285 -16.36 -11.01 5.60
C ALA A 285 -16.86 -11.99 6.68
N ASN A 286 -17.70 -12.96 6.29
CA ASN A 286 -18.26 -13.97 7.19
C ASN A 286 -17.73 -15.38 6.89
N GLY A 287 -16.58 -15.48 6.25
CA GLY A 287 -16.05 -16.74 5.75
C GLY A 287 -14.63 -17.04 6.21
N LYS A 288 -14.11 -18.11 5.62
CA LYS A 288 -12.70 -18.51 5.77
C LYS A 288 -12.09 -18.56 4.38
N SER A 289 -10.91 -17.98 4.22
CA SER A 289 -10.12 -18.25 3.03
C SER A 289 -9.62 -19.70 3.11
N LYS A 290 -9.82 -20.45 2.05
CA LYS A 290 -9.39 -21.85 1.99
C LYS A 290 -8.05 -21.97 1.27
N THR A 291 -7.87 -21.19 0.23
CA THR A 291 -6.72 -21.29 -0.66
C THR A 291 -6.12 -19.92 -0.98
N ILE A 292 -4.86 -19.94 -1.35
CA ILE A 292 -4.21 -18.83 -2.05
C ILE A 292 -3.69 -19.34 -3.40
N SER A 293 -3.61 -18.46 -4.36
CA SER A 293 -2.99 -18.72 -5.66
C SER A 293 -2.22 -17.48 -6.12
N ARG A 294 -1.30 -17.66 -7.05
CA ARG A 294 -0.59 -16.52 -7.63
C ARG A 294 -1.50 -15.69 -8.54
N LEU A 295 -2.32 -16.38 -9.33
CA LEU A 295 -3.18 -15.78 -10.32
C LEU A 295 -4.66 -15.91 -9.90
N PHE A 296 -5.44 -14.92 -10.28
CA PHE A 296 -6.90 -14.97 -10.26
C PHE A 296 -7.40 -15.11 -11.68
N LYS A 297 -8.26 -16.13 -11.90
CA LYS A 297 -8.91 -16.31 -13.19
C LYS A 297 -9.94 -15.21 -13.38
N ASN A 298 -9.88 -14.56 -14.52
CA ASN A 298 -10.95 -13.67 -14.95
C ASN A 298 -12.07 -14.52 -15.58
N ASP A 299 -13.12 -14.69 -14.83
CA ASP A 299 -14.34 -15.40 -15.22
C ASP A 299 -15.52 -14.43 -15.45
N ILE A 300 -15.24 -13.13 -15.50
CA ILE A 300 -16.22 -12.06 -15.70
C ILE A 300 -16.31 -11.68 -17.17
N ASP A 301 -15.17 -11.54 -17.83
CA ASP A 301 -15.08 -11.23 -19.25
C ASP A 301 -13.94 -12.02 -19.93
N SER A 302 -13.71 -11.76 -21.21
CA SER A 302 -12.75 -12.53 -22.03
C SER A 302 -11.50 -11.72 -22.42
N TYR A 303 -11.26 -10.55 -21.81
CA TYR A 303 -10.16 -9.70 -22.27
C TYR A 303 -8.81 -10.14 -21.72
N CYS A 304 -8.69 -10.31 -20.42
CA CYS A 304 -7.47 -10.79 -19.79
C CYS A 304 -7.78 -12.04 -18.98
N PRO A 305 -7.31 -13.24 -19.39
CA PRO A 305 -7.76 -14.51 -18.80
C PRO A 305 -7.35 -14.70 -17.34
N SER A 306 -6.30 -13.99 -16.89
CA SER A 306 -5.85 -14.04 -15.50
C SER A 306 -5.21 -12.74 -15.06
N ILE A 307 -5.35 -12.42 -13.78
CA ILE A 307 -4.78 -11.21 -13.15
C ILE A 307 -3.84 -11.64 -12.00
N ASP A 308 -2.60 -11.16 -12.02
CA ASP A 308 -1.63 -11.37 -10.94
C ASP A 308 -1.87 -10.37 -9.79
N LEU A 309 -2.89 -10.65 -8.98
CA LEU A 309 -3.18 -9.84 -7.79
C LEU A 309 -2.11 -9.98 -6.72
N TRP A 310 -1.42 -11.14 -6.65
CA TRP A 310 -0.31 -11.28 -5.73
C TRP A 310 0.77 -10.23 -6.00
N GLN A 311 1.14 -10.04 -7.27
CA GLN A 311 2.13 -9.01 -7.65
C GLN A 311 1.64 -7.61 -7.26
N ALA A 312 0.41 -7.27 -7.59
CA ALA A 312 -0.16 -5.95 -7.31
C ALA A 312 -0.20 -5.64 -5.81
N ILE A 313 -0.53 -6.64 -4.97
CA ILE A 313 -0.55 -6.50 -3.51
C ILE A 313 0.89 -6.44 -2.96
N ALA A 314 1.78 -7.35 -3.38
CA ALA A 314 3.14 -7.45 -2.87
C ALA A 314 3.96 -6.18 -3.14
N TYR A 315 3.82 -5.61 -4.32
CA TYR A 315 4.49 -4.36 -4.71
C TYR A 315 3.69 -3.10 -4.35
N LYS A 316 2.52 -3.23 -3.71
CA LYS A 316 1.64 -2.11 -3.32
C LYS A 316 1.26 -1.20 -4.50
N THR A 317 1.06 -1.81 -5.68
CA THR A 317 0.60 -1.11 -6.88
C THR A 317 -0.91 -1.15 -7.06
N LEU A 318 -1.60 -1.93 -6.21
CA LEU A 318 -3.04 -1.94 -6.12
C LEU A 318 -3.52 -0.68 -5.39
N TYR A 319 -4.38 0.09 -6.02
CA TYR A 319 -4.99 1.29 -5.43
C TYR A 319 -6.46 1.02 -5.11
N GLN A 320 -6.85 1.26 -3.87
CA GLN A 320 -8.22 1.10 -3.40
C GLN A 320 -8.89 2.48 -3.25
N LYS A 321 -10.07 2.61 -3.85
CA LYS A 321 -10.94 3.77 -3.66
C LYS A 321 -12.40 3.32 -3.65
N GLU A 322 -13.08 3.51 -2.53
CA GLU A 322 -14.49 3.11 -2.38
C GLU A 322 -14.71 1.64 -2.77
N ASP A 323 -15.67 1.38 -3.64
CA ASP A 323 -16.01 0.03 -4.12
C ASP A 323 -15.17 -0.38 -5.35
N TYR A 324 -13.96 0.18 -5.53
CA TYR A 324 -13.09 -0.11 -6.66
C TYR A 324 -11.66 -0.44 -6.24
N LEU A 325 -11.06 -1.38 -6.97
CA LEU A 325 -9.62 -1.61 -6.99
C LEU A 325 -9.08 -1.27 -8.38
N TYR A 326 -7.94 -0.58 -8.41
CA TYR A 326 -7.26 -0.18 -9.64
C TYR A 326 -5.89 -0.82 -9.68
N LEU A 327 -5.52 -1.37 -10.82
CA LEU A 327 -4.19 -1.92 -11.07
C LEU A 327 -3.81 -1.74 -12.53
N LEU A 328 -2.51 -1.80 -12.81
CA LEU A 328 -1.98 -1.79 -14.16
C LEU A 328 -1.68 -3.22 -14.62
N ILE A 329 -2.10 -3.54 -15.82
CA ILE A 329 -1.78 -4.80 -16.50
C ILE A 329 -0.98 -4.49 -17.75
N ASP A 330 0.19 -5.09 -17.89
CA ASP A 330 1.05 -4.91 -19.05
C ASP A 330 0.30 -5.27 -20.34
N ALA A 331 0.46 -4.46 -21.39
CA ALA A 331 -0.29 -4.58 -22.64
C ALA A 331 -0.17 -5.95 -23.28
N PHE A 332 1.02 -6.59 -23.24
CA PHE A 332 1.24 -7.90 -23.83
C PHE A 332 0.36 -9.01 -23.24
N LYS A 333 -0.15 -8.83 -22.00
CA LYS A 333 -1.08 -9.77 -21.36
C LYS A 333 -2.42 -9.92 -22.09
N PHE A 334 -2.79 -8.94 -22.89
CA PHE A 334 -3.99 -8.97 -23.72
C PHE A 334 -3.79 -9.66 -25.07
N PHE A 335 -2.59 -10.21 -25.32
CA PHE A 335 -2.23 -10.97 -26.51
C PHE A 335 -1.79 -12.41 -26.19
N GLU A 336 -1.81 -12.81 -24.91
CA GLU A 336 -1.58 -14.19 -24.50
C GLU A 336 -2.70 -15.11 -25.02
N GLU A 337 -2.46 -16.42 -25.05
CA GLU A 337 -3.43 -17.42 -25.52
C GLU A 337 -4.73 -17.32 -24.73
N GLY A 338 -5.86 -17.20 -25.45
CA GLY A 338 -7.19 -17.05 -24.87
C GLY A 338 -7.56 -15.63 -24.46
N ALA A 339 -6.64 -14.67 -24.56
CA ALA A 339 -6.94 -13.26 -24.30
C ALA A 339 -7.56 -12.58 -25.53
N LYS A 340 -8.22 -11.44 -25.29
CA LYS A 340 -8.68 -10.49 -26.32
C LYS A 340 -8.27 -9.09 -25.90
N SER A 341 -7.92 -8.26 -26.88
CA SER A 341 -7.69 -6.84 -26.60
C SER A 341 -9.02 -6.10 -26.40
N PRO A 342 -9.17 -5.32 -25.32
CA PRO A 342 -10.33 -4.45 -25.14
C PRO A 342 -10.28 -3.21 -26.06
N PHE A 343 -9.15 -2.96 -26.74
CA PHE A 343 -8.93 -1.80 -27.61
C PHE A 343 -8.37 -2.26 -28.94
N PRO A 344 -8.94 -1.83 -30.08
CA PRO A 344 -8.52 -2.27 -31.41
C PRO A 344 -7.11 -1.76 -31.80
N ASP A 345 -6.66 -0.69 -31.18
CA ASP A 345 -5.37 -0.04 -31.41
C ASP A 345 -4.30 -0.37 -30.36
N LEU A 346 -4.60 -1.28 -29.43
CA LEU A 346 -3.62 -1.78 -28.47
C LEU A 346 -2.60 -2.68 -29.17
N THR A 347 -1.34 -2.58 -28.79
CA THR A 347 -0.26 -3.47 -29.23
C THR A 347 0.49 -4.00 -28.00
N GLU A 348 1.31 -5.03 -28.16
CA GLU A 348 2.13 -5.57 -27.07
C GLU A 348 3.11 -4.55 -26.50
N GLU A 349 3.52 -3.57 -27.32
CA GLU A 349 4.46 -2.49 -26.95
C GLU A 349 3.75 -1.25 -26.38
N SER A 350 2.42 -1.23 -26.35
CA SER A 350 1.64 -0.14 -25.76
C SER A 350 1.90 -0.01 -24.26
N ASN A 351 1.64 1.17 -23.71
CA ASN A 351 1.61 1.34 -22.27
C ASN A 351 0.62 0.37 -21.62
N PRO A 352 0.83 0.01 -20.33
CA PRO A 352 -0.08 -0.83 -19.58
C PRO A 352 -1.53 -0.31 -19.64
N VAL A 353 -2.48 -1.22 -19.59
CA VAL A 353 -3.90 -0.90 -19.46
C VAL A 353 -4.21 -0.75 -17.97
N LEU A 354 -4.87 0.34 -17.61
CA LEU A 354 -5.41 0.52 -16.27
C LEU A 354 -6.71 -0.28 -16.16
N VAL A 355 -6.73 -1.23 -15.25
CA VAL A 355 -7.88 -2.10 -14.96
C VAL A 355 -8.52 -1.64 -13.67
N LYS A 356 -9.83 -1.42 -13.73
CA LYS A 356 -10.65 -0.98 -12.61
C LYS A 356 -11.66 -2.07 -12.30
N LEU A 357 -11.49 -2.70 -11.15
CA LEU A 357 -12.34 -3.78 -10.64
C LEU A 357 -13.41 -3.18 -9.74
N LYS A 358 -14.68 -3.30 -10.11
CA LYS A 358 -15.80 -2.94 -9.24
C LYS A 358 -16.05 -4.07 -8.26
N LEU A 359 -16.06 -3.78 -6.98
CA LEU A 359 -16.29 -4.75 -5.92
C LEU A 359 -17.79 -5.02 -5.69
N LYS A 360 -18.10 -6.22 -5.20
CA LYS A 360 -19.47 -6.62 -4.79
C LYS A 360 -19.91 -5.94 -3.50
#